data_d754f3f7646e5e74a022cf95b38dd019
#
_entry.id   d754f3f7646e5e74a022cf95b38dd019
#
_cell.length_a   1.000
_cell.length_b   1.000
_cell.length_c   1.000
_cell.angle_alpha   90.00
_cell.angle_beta   90.00
_cell.angle_gamma   90.00
#
_symmetry.space_group_name_H-M   'P 1'
#
loop_
_entity.id
_entity.type
_entity.pdbx_description
1 polymer ?
#
loop_
_entity_poly.entity_id
_entity_poly.type
_entity_poly.pdbx_seq_one_letter_code
_entity_poly.pdbx_strand_id
1 'polypeptide(L)'
;MDNVIVCVVQQKMRLPADLADFESELRRFLRVAQAKGAQLIVFPELAGMMAAPPLLNGLRAGLLKQADRGRQSRVNFWERARSKMAAGTAGLLGSDFQRELGRLLDQNSQTLWDSYAELFGRLAQEVSATIVAGSLYTVDSVDGGIRNVATVFGPQGAVLGQQSRVVMA
;
A
#
# COMPACT_ATOMS: atom_id res chain seq x y z
N MET A 1 29.41 1.16 -18.92
CA MET A 1 28.28 1.49 -18.01
C MET A 1 27.43 0.24 -17.92
N ASP A 2 27.27 -0.29 -16.74
CA ASP A 2 26.41 -1.46 -16.55
C ASP A 2 24.95 -1.00 -16.64
N ASN A 3 24.19 -1.64 -17.51
CA ASN A 3 22.76 -1.32 -17.68
C ASN A 3 21.98 -1.89 -16.51
N VAL A 4 21.16 -1.05 -15.86
CA VAL A 4 20.22 -1.48 -14.82
C VAL A 4 18.86 -1.75 -15.46
N ILE A 5 18.33 -2.95 -15.27
CA ILE A 5 16.99 -3.31 -15.73
C ILE A 5 16.00 -2.95 -14.63
N VAL A 6 15.06 -2.07 -14.97
CA VAL A 6 13.99 -1.61 -14.07
C VAL A 6 12.65 -2.18 -14.51
N CYS A 7 11.90 -2.76 -13.60
CA CYS A 7 10.53 -3.19 -13.81
C CYS A 7 9.57 -2.29 -13.03
N VAL A 8 8.67 -1.62 -13.74
CA VAL A 8 7.58 -0.83 -13.12
C VAL A 8 6.29 -1.64 -13.17
N VAL A 9 5.70 -1.88 -12.01
CA VAL A 9 4.48 -2.66 -11.87
C VAL A 9 3.27 -1.75 -12.02
N GLN A 10 2.38 -2.11 -12.94
CA GLN A 10 1.05 -1.53 -13.02
C GLN A 10 0.04 -2.53 -12.45
N GLN A 11 -0.37 -2.31 -11.23
CA GLN A 11 -1.29 -3.17 -10.50
C GLN A 11 -2.70 -2.58 -10.50
N LYS A 12 -3.70 -3.42 -10.75
CA LYS A 12 -5.09 -3.03 -10.51
C LYS A 12 -5.34 -3.01 -9.01
N MET A 13 -5.74 -1.86 -8.49
CA MET A 13 -6.12 -1.73 -7.08
C MET A 13 -7.41 -2.52 -6.83
N ARG A 14 -7.29 -3.65 -6.15
CA ARG A 14 -8.39 -4.47 -5.64
C ARG A 14 -8.14 -4.80 -4.18
N LEU A 15 -9.20 -4.99 -3.41
CA LEU A 15 -9.06 -5.50 -2.06
C LEU A 15 -8.75 -7.00 -2.11
N PRO A 16 -7.58 -7.46 -1.65
CA PRO A 16 -7.28 -8.87 -1.54
C PRO A 16 -8.19 -9.54 -0.50
N ALA A 17 -8.34 -10.84 -0.60
CA ALA A 17 -9.14 -11.61 0.36
C ALA A 17 -8.47 -11.63 1.74
N ASP A 18 -7.16 -11.81 1.73
CA ASP A 18 -6.26 -11.84 2.88
C ASP A 18 -4.83 -11.49 2.45
N LEU A 19 -3.88 -11.60 3.36
CA LEU A 19 -2.47 -11.35 3.08
C LEU A 19 -1.88 -12.35 2.07
N ALA A 20 -2.32 -13.62 2.10
CA ALA A 20 -1.81 -14.65 1.19
C ALA A 20 -2.28 -14.40 -0.26
N ASP A 21 -3.52 -13.94 -0.45
CA ASP A 21 -4.03 -13.51 -1.76
C ASP A 21 -3.24 -12.32 -2.30
N PHE A 22 -2.92 -11.34 -1.45
CA PHE A 22 -2.08 -10.21 -1.83
C PHE A 22 -0.67 -10.64 -2.20
N GLU A 23 -0.03 -11.46 -1.37
CA GLU A 23 1.30 -11.99 -1.62
C GLU A 23 1.37 -12.79 -2.93
N SER A 24 0.35 -13.62 -3.19
CA SER A 24 0.24 -14.38 -4.44
C SER A 24 0.20 -13.48 -5.68
N GLU A 25 -0.49 -12.34 -5.58
CA GLU A 25 -0.53 -11.34 -6.65
C GLU A 25 0.84 -10.67 -6.85
N LEU A 26 1.51 -10.26 -5.77
CA LEU A 26 2.86 -9.68 -5.84
C LEU A 26 3.85 -10.65 -6.49
N ARG A 27 3.83 -11.92 -6.07
CA ARG A 27 4.71 -12.96 -6.63
C ARG A 27 4.54 -13.16 -8.13
N ARG A 28 3.33 -12.95 -8.66
CA ARG A 28 3.09 -13.01 -10.11
C ARG A 28 3.85 -11.92 -10.85
N PHE A 29 3.86 -10.69 -10.35
CA PHE A 29 4.65 -9.60 -10.93
C PHE A 29 6.15 -9.82 -10.76
N LEU A 30 6.56 -10.27 -9.58
CA LEU A 30 7.98 -10.53 -9.27
C LEU A 30 8.58 -11.62 -10.15
N ARG A 31 7.84 -12.71 -10.44
CA ARG A 31 8.29 -13.74 -11.38
C ARG A 31 8.55 -13.19 -12.78
N VAL A 32 7.68 -12.28 -13.26
CA VAL A 32 7.88 -11.64 -14.57
C VAL A 32 9.11 -10.73 -14.53
N ALA A 33 9.28 -9.94 -13.48
CA ALA A 33 10.44 -9.06 -13.31
C ALA A 33 11.74 -9.86 -13.24
N GLN A 34 11.76 -10.94 -12.46
CA GLN A 34 12.91 -11.84 -12.31
C GLN A 34 13.28 -12.51 -13.63
N ALA A 35 12.29 -13.00 -14.40
CA ALA A 35 12.51 -13.59 -15.71
C ALA A 35 13.11 -12.59 -16.74
N LYS A 36 12.96 -11.28 -16.51
CA LYS A 36 13.57 -10.21 -17.30
C LYS A 36 14.91 -9.72 -16.73
N GLY A 37 15.38 -10.30 -15.62
CA GLY A 37 16.61 -9.88 -14.95
C GLY A 37 16.52 -8.50 -14.30
N ALA A 38 15.34 -8.09 -13.85
CA ALA A 38 15.15 -6.79 -13.19
C ALA A 38 15.94 -6.72 -11.87
N GLN A 39 16.71 -5.65 -11.72
CA GLN A 39 17.50 -5.33 -10.53
C GLN A 39 16.77 -4.33 -9.62
N LEU A 40 15.84 -3.58 -10.17
CA LEU A 40 14.95 -2.66 -9.46
C LEU A 40 13.51 -2.90 -9.88
N ILE A 41 12.63 -3.10 -8.89
CA ILE A 41 11.19 -3.34 -9.11
C ILE A 41 10.43 -2.26 -8.34
N VAL A 42 9.53 -1.56 -9.04
CA VAL A 42 8.80 -0.43 -8.46
C VAL A 42 7.31 -0.75 -8.47
N PHE A 43 6.71 -0.81 -7.28
CA PHE A 43 5.28 -0.94 -7.08
C PHE A 43 4.59 0.42 -7.00
N PRO A 44 3.29 0.51 -7.35
CA PRO A 44 2.56 1.77 -7.35
C PRO A 44 2.32 2.31 -5.94
N GLU A 45 1.99 3.60 -5.86
CA GLU A 45 1.56 4.25 -4.62
C GLU A 45 0.41 3.47 -3.95
N LEU A 46 0.42 3.42 -2.63
CA LEU A 46 -0.56 2.71 -1.78
C LEU A 46 -0.60 1.18 -1.94
N ALA A 47 0.30 0.57 -2.69
CA ALA A 47 0.37 -0.89 -2.76
C ALA A 47 0.62 -1.50 -1.36
N GLY A 48 1.39 -0.83 -0.51
CA GLY A 48 1.68 -1.28 0.86
C GLY A 48 0.44 -1.37 1.76
N MET A 49 -0.60 -0.58 1.49
CA MET A 49 -1.85 -0.64 2.26
C MET A 49 -2.54 -2.00 2.18
N MET A 50 -2.29 -2.76 1.13
CA MET A 50 -2.86 -4.10 0.94
C MET A 50 -2.18 -5.17 1.80
N ALA A 51 -1.03 -4.87 2.40
CA ALA A 51 -0.34 -5.77 3.34
C ALA A 51 -0.98 -5.83 4.74
N ALA A 52 -2.04 -5.05 4.99
CA ALA A 52 -2.68 -4.93 6.30
C ALA A 52 -4.01 -5.67 6.40
N PRO A 53 -4.05 -6.94 6.80
CA PRO A 53 -5.29 -7.70 6.95
C PRO A 53 -6.32 -7.05 7.91
N PRO A 54 -5.93 -6.50 9.10
CA PRO A 54 -6.88 -5.86 9.99
C PRO A 54 -7.53 -4.62 9.39
N LEU A 55 -6.75 -3.81 8.67
CA LEU A 55 -7.24 -2.62 7.97
C LEU A 55 -8.22 -2.98 6.86
N LEU A 56 -7.94 -4.07 6.15
CA LEU A 56 -8.81 -4.57 5.08
C LEU A 56 -10.18 -5.01 5.61
N ASN A 57 -10.22 -5.63 6.79
CA ASN A 57 -11.48 -6.02 7.43
C ASN A 57 -12.29 -4.80 7.88
N GLY A 58 -11.63 -3.78 8.44
CA GLY A 58 -12.27 -2.51 8.79
C GLY A 58 -12.81 -1.76 7.56
N LEU A 59 -12.00 -1.67 6.50
CA LEU A 59 -12.41 -1.08 5.23
C LEU A 59 -13.56 -1.86 4.56
N ARG A 60 -13.54 -3.18 4.62
CA ARG A 60 -14.66 -4.03 4.14
C ARG A 60 -15.95 -3.76 4.90
N ALA A 61 -15.88 -3.71 6.24
CA ALA A 61 -17.03 -3.42 7.09
C ALA A 61 -17.61 -2.03 6.80
N GLY A 62 -16.75 -1.01 6.64
CA GLY A 62 -17.13 0.35 6.27
C GLY A 62 -17.79 0.41 4.88
N LEU A 63 -17.23 -0.31 3.90
CA LEU A 63 -17.75 -0.39 2.54
C LEU A 63 -19.10 -1.13 2.47
N LEU A 64 -19.27 -2.20 3.24
CA LEU A 64 -20.54 -2.93 3.32
C LEU A 64 -21.63 -2.05 3.97
N LYS A 65 -21.28 -1.32 5.02
CA LYS A 65 -22.21 -0.39 5.69
C LYS A 65 -22.61 0.79 4.80
N GLN A 66 -21.75 1.21 3.90
CA GLN A 66 -22.02 2.29 2.94
C GLN A 66 -22.79 1.79 1.69
N ALA A 67 -22.56 0.53 1.28
CA ALA A 67 -23.29 -0.13 0.19
C ALA A 67 -24.76 -0.42 0.58
N ASP A 68 -25.02 -0.65 1.87
CA ASP A 68 -26.37 -0.85 2.40
C ASP A 68 -27.19 0.46 2.44
N ARG A 69 -26.49 1.62 2.47
CA ARG A 69 -27.13 2.96 2.43
C ARG A 69 -27.34 3.50 1.03
N GLY A 70 -26.80 2.87 0.00
CA GLY A 70 -26.93 3.34 -1.37
C GLY A 70 -26.69 2.26 -2.40
N ARG A 71 -27.71 1.82 -3.05
CA ARG A 71 -27.77 0.77 -4.08
C ARG A 71 -27.01 1.07 -5.38
N GLN A 72 -25.96 1.89 -5.36
CA GLN A 72 -25.23 2.26 -6.57
C GLN A 72 -23.70 2.18 -6.42
N SER A 73 -23.11 1.30 -7.23
CA SER A 73 -21.76 1.36 -7.77
C SER A 73 -20.59 0.89 -6.89
N ARG A 74 -20.37 -0.43 -6.86
CA ARG A 74 -19.16 -1.06 -6.27
C ARG A 74 -17.85 -0.72 -7.00
N VAL A 75 -17.91 -0.29 -8.26
CA VAL A 75 -16.72 -0.10 -9.12
C VAL A 75 -16.06 1.28 -8.93
N ASN A 76 -16.84 2.29 -8.58
CA ASN A 76 -16.38 3.68 -8.58
C ASN A 76 -15.79 4.19 -7.26
N PHE A 77 -15.77 3.40 -6.18
CA PHE A 77 -15.29 3.88 -4.88
C PHE A 77 -13.76 4.03 -4.87
N TRP A 78 -13.04 3.00 -5.31
CA TRP A 78 -11.57 3.04 -5.35
C TRP A 78 -11.04 3.99 -6.41
N GLU A 79 -11.70 4.11 -7.54
CA GLU A 79 -11.37 5.12 -8.55
C GLU A 79 -11.63 6.53 -8.02
N ARG A 80 -12.72 6.74 -7.29
CA ARG A 80 -13.01 8.02 -6.63
C ARG A 80 -12.08 8.31 -5.46
N ALA A 81 -11.74 7.33 -4.64
CA ALA A 81 -10.77 7.49 -3.56
C ALA A 81 -9.38 7.84 -4.14
N ARG A 82 -8.93 7.14 -5.17
CA ARG A 82 -7.66 7.40 -5.84
C ARG A 82 -7.64 8.77 -6.54
N SER A 83 -8.69 9.14 -7.27
CA SER A 83 -8.75 10.44 -7.94
C SER A 83 -8.82 11.61 -6.94
N LYS A 84 -9.49 11.43 -5.82
CA LYS A 84 -9.60 12.44 -4.75
C LYS A 84 -8.31 12.53 -3.91
N MET A 85 -7.63 11.42 -3.66
CA MET A 85 -6.33 11.40 -3.00
C MET A 85 -5.24 12.01 -3.89
N ALA A 86 -5.25 11.72 -5.20
CA ALA A 86 -4.32 12.31 -6.16
C ALA A 86 -4.55 13.83 -6.37
N ALA A 87 -5.77 14.30 -6.19
CA ALA A 87 -6.13 15.71 -6.34
C ALA A 87 -5.84 16.58 -5.09
N GLY A 88 -5.30 15.97 -3.99
CA GLY A 88 -5.04 16.72 -2.75
C GLY A 88 -6.31 17.22 -2.04
N THR A 89 -7.49 16.81 -2.50
CA THR A 89 -8.79 17.20 -1.92
C THR A 89 -9.22 16.20 -0.85
N ALA A 90 -8.43 16.11 0.23
CA ALA A 90 -8.76 15.30 1.40
C ALA A 90 -10.12 15.70 2.04
N GLY A 91 -10.62 16.88 1.77
CA GLY A 91 -11.86 17.40 2.33
C GLY A 91 -13.17 16.79 1.81
N LEU A 92 -13.13 15.81 0.87
CA LEU A 92 -14.34 15.24 0.26
C LEU A 92 -14.58 13.74 0.58
N LEU A 93 -13.68 13.10 1.28
CA LEU A 93 -13.99 11.88 2.02
C LEU A 93 -14.69 12.34 3.29
N GLY A 94 -15.95 11.95 3.51
CA GLY A 94 -16.71 12.41 4.66
C GLY A 94 -15.89 12.30 5.96
N SER A 95 -16.04 13.27 6.84
CA SER A 95 -15.31 13.37 8.11
C SER A 95 -15.29 12.07 8.93
N ASP A 96 -16.28 11.22 8.72
CA ASP A 96 -16.43 9.93 9.38
C ASP A 96 -15.45 8.88 8.83
N PHE A 97 -15.17 8.88 7.53
CA PHE A 97 -14.18 7.97 6.94
C PHE A 97 -12.75 8.33 7.34
N GLN A 98 -12.42 9.63 7.37
CA GLN A 98 -11.10 10.09 7.82
C GLN A 98 -10.87 9.75 9.30
N ARG A 99 -11.88 9.93 10.15
CA ARG A 99 -11.83 9.55 11.55
C ARG A 99 -11.68 8.04 11.74
N GLU A 100 -12.42 7.24 10.96
CA GLU A 100 -12.33 5.78 11.04
C GLU A 100 -10.97 5.28 10.54
N LEU A 101 -10.47 5.81 9.43
CA LEU A 101 -9.14 5.50 8.93
C LEU A 101 -8.06 5.91 9.95
N GLY A 102 -8.16 7.11 10.53
CA GLY A 102 -7.25 7.57 11.56
C GLY A 102 -7.22 6.63 12.77
N ARG A 103 -8.37 6.19 13.27
CA ARG A 103 -8.45 5.23 14.38
C ARG A 103 -7.84 3.87 14.04
N LEU A 104 -8.11 3.35 12.84
CA LEU A 104 -7.57 2.08 12.38
C LEU A 104 -6.05 2.14 12.23
N LEU A 105 -5.53 3.26 11.73
CA LEU A 105 -4.10 3.50 11.63
C LEU A 105 -3.46 3.65 13.01
N ASP A 106 -4.04 4.43 13.91
CA ASP A 106 -3.54 4.66 15.26
C ASP A 106 -3.44 3.36 16.07
N GLN A 107 -4.46 2.51 15.97
CA GLN A 107 -4.51 1.23 16.68
C GLN A 107 -3.63 0.14 16.06
N ASN A 108 -3.27 0.24 14.77
CA ASN A 108 -2.64 -0.86 14.03
C ASN A 108 -1.37 -0.44 13.28
N SER A 109 -0.88 0.79 13.44
CA SER A 109 0.26 1.31 12.65
C SER A 109 1.50 0.44 12.75
N GLN A 110 1.82 -0.06 13.95
CA GLN A 110 2.97 -0.95 14.15
C GLN A 110 2.76 -2.30 13.48
N THR A 111 1.61 -2.93 13.70
CA THR A 111 1.26 -4.22 13.08
C THR A 111 1.22 -4.12 11.56
N LEU A 112 0.71 -3.00 11.05
CA LEU A 112 0.69 -2.70 9.63
C LEU A 112 2.11 -2.58 9.06
N TRP A 113 2.95 -1.81 9.75
CA TRP A 113 4.35 -1.66 9.38
C TRP A 113 5.08 -3.00 9.39
N ASP A 114 4.95 -3.79 10.46
CA ASP A 114 5.62 -5.08 10.61
C ASP A 114 5.21 -6.05 9.49
N SER A 115 3.92 -6.17 9.21
CA SER A 115 3.41 -7.01 8.12
C SER A 115 3.92 -6.57 6.75
N TYR A 116 3.95 -5.26 6.51
CA TYR A 116 4.47 -4.68 5.27
C TYR A 116 5.97 -4.91 5.12
N ALA A 117 6.74 -4.62 6.17
CA ALA A 117 8.20 -4.74 6.16
C ALA A 117 8.64 -6.20 6.02
N GLU A 118 7.99 -7.12 6.75
CA GLU A 118 8.25 -8.55 6.64
C GLU A 118 7.96 -9.06 5.23
N LEU A 119 6.77 -8.72 4.68
CA LEU A 119 6.37 -9.18 3.36
C LEU A 119 7.32 -8.69 2.27
N PHE A 120 7.53 -7.38 2.15
CA PHE A 120 8.35 -6.83 1.08
C PHE A 120 9.84 -7.08 1.26
N GLY A 121 10.33 -7.14 2.50
CA GLY A 121 11.72 -7.53 2.80
C GLY A 121 11.99 -8.97 2.35
N ARG A 122 11.11 -9.91 2.70
CA ARG A 122 11.20 -11.31 2.28
C ARG A 122 11.12 -11.46 0.75
N LEU A 123 10.19 -10.75 0.11
CA LEU A 123 10.04 -10.79 -1.34
C LEU A 123 11.26 -10.21 -2.08
N ALA A 124 11.87 -9.12 -1.58
CA ALA A 124 13.10 -8.55 -2.14
C ALA A 124 14.27 -9.54 -2.06
N GLN A 125 14.40 -10.23 -0.93
CA GLN A 125 15.41 -11.27 -0.74
C GLN A 125 15.20 -12.46 -1.70
N GLU A 126 13.97 -12.94 -1.84
CA GLU A 126 13.63 -14.07 -2.72
C GLU A 126 13.98 -13.81 -4.19
N VAL A 127 13.72 -12.59 -4.67
CA VAL A 127 14.02 -12.24 -6.07
C VAL A 127 15.43 -11.65 -6.26
N SER A 128 16.18 -11.46 -5.15
CA SER A 128 17.53 -10.86 -5.13
C SER A 128 17.56 -9.51 -5.87
N ALA A 129 16.52 -8.68 -5.71
CA ALA A 129 16.38 -7.39 -6.36
C ALA A 129 15.97 -6.30 -5.36
N THR A 130 16.28 -5.05 -5.68
CA THR A 130 15.79 -3.90 -4.94
C THR A 130 14.31 -3.69 -5.24
N ILE A 131 13.47 -3.54 -4.21
CA ILE A 131 12.05 -3.27 -4.35
C ILE A 131 11.70 -1.92 -3.75
N VAL A 132 11.12 -1.02 -4.57
CA VAL A 132 10.33 0.11 -4.07
C VAL A 132 8.93 -0.41 -3.84
N ALA A 133 8.55 -0.64 -2.59
CA ALA A 133 7.40 -1.46 -2.21
C ALA A 133 6.04 -0.73 -2.34
N GLY A 134 6.02 0.43 -2.97
CA GLY A 134 4.88 1.33 -2.94
C GLY A 134 4.78 2.01 -1.57
N SER A 135 3.68 2.65 -1.30
CA SER A 135 3.52 3.38 -0.05
C SER A 135 2.39 2.84 0.81
N LEU A 136 2.45 3.18 2.10
CA LEU A 136 1.41 2.96 3.07
C LEU A 136 1.20 4.21 3.93
N TYR A 137 0.04 4.32 4.56
CA TYR A 137 -0.19 5.34 5.57
C TYR A 137 0.30 4.87 6.93
N THR A 138 1.06 5.74 7.60
CA THR A 138 1.50 5.55 8.99
C THR A 138 1.18 6.77 9.80
N VAL A 139 1.11 6.62 11.12
CA VAL A 139 1.03 7.74 12.06
C VAL A 139 2.44 8.07 12.50
N ASP A 140 2.83 9.34 12.36
CA ASP A 140 4.10 9.83 12.87
C ASP A 140 4.05 9.90 14.39
N SER A 141 5.03 9.28 15.06
CA SER A 141 5.09 9.24 16.53
C SER A 141 5.43 10.58 17.17
N VAL A 142 5.93 11.54 16.40
CA VAL A 142 6.37 12.85 16.92
C VAL A 142 5.21 13.84 16.97
N ASP A 143 4.43 13.93 15.90
CA ASP A 143 3.36 14.93 15.79
C ASP A 143 1.96 14.34 15.65
N GLY A 144 1.83 13.00 15.63
CA GLY A 144 0.56 12.31 15.42
C GLY A 144 0.00 12.46 14.00
N GLY A 145 0.75 13.09 13.09
CA GLY A 145 0.33 13.34 11.73
C GLY A 145 0.32 12.08 10.87
N ILE A 146 -0.65 11.98 9.96
CA ILE A 146 -0.69 10.88 8.99
C ILE A 146 0.31 11.17 7.87
N ARG A 147 1.20 10.22 7.63
CA ARG A 147 2.22 10.25 6.59
C ARG A 147 1.97 9.16 5.57
N ASN A 148 2.16 9.48 4.30
CA ASN A 148 2.22 8.48 3.23
C ASN A 148 3.70 8.15 3.00
N VAL A 149 4.13 6.94 3.38
CA VAL A 149 5.54 6.53 3.40
C VAL A 149 5.79 5.45 2.36
N ALA A 150 6.68 5.70 1.42
CA ALA A 150 7.24 4.71 0.51
C ALA A 150 8.56 4.18 1.07
N THR A 151 8.78 2.87 0.97
CA THR A 151 9.97 2.20 1.49
C THR A 151 10.70 1.46 0.39
N VAL A 152 12.03 1.49 0.45
CA VAL A 152 12.92 0.76 -0.45
C VAL A 152 13.55 -0.39 0.33
N PHE A 153 13.37 -1.61 -0.17
CA PHE A 153 13.99 -2.83 0.36
C PHE A 153 15.11 -3.29 -0.56
N GLY A 154 16.26 -3.59 0.01
CA GLY A 154 17.41 -4.14 -0.72
C GLY A 154 17.27 -5.63 -1.00
N PRO A 155 18.17 -6.19 -1.84
CA PRO A 155 18.14 -7.61 -2.22
C PRO A 155 18.46 -8.57 -1.05
N GLN A 156 18.87 -8.05 0.11
CA GLN A 156 19.04 -8.82 1.36
C GLN A 156 17.80 -8.70 2.28
N GLY A 157 16.73 -8.04 1.82
CA GLY A 157 15.51 -7.82 2.59
C GLY A 157 15.57 -6.63 3.56
N ALA A 158 16.72 -5.97 3.67
CA ALA A 158 16.88 -4.82 4.57
C ALA A 158 16.23 -3.55 3.99
N VAL A 159 15.71 -2.70 4.87
CA VAL A 159 15.27 -1.34 4.50
C VAL A 159 16.48 -0.50 4.13
N LEU A 160 16.54 0.00 2.91
CA LEU A 160 17.57 0.89 2.42
C LEU A 160 17.24 2.36 2.61
N GLY A 161 15.96 2.70 2.63
CA GLY A 161 15.51 4.06 2.81
C GLY A 161 13.99 4.19 2.76
N GLN A 162 13.53 5.34 3.21
CA GLN A 162 12.12 5.71 3.23
C GLN A 162 11.94 7.14 2.75
N GLN A 163 10.84 7.39 2.06
CA GLN A 163 10.41 8.73 1.68
C GLN A 163 8.99 8.94 2.18
N SER A 164 8.82 9.94 3.02
CA SER A 164 7.50 10.33 3.50
C SER A 164 6.98 11.57 2.76
N ARG A 165 5.66 11.60 2.58
CA ARG A 165 4.90 12.77 2.16
C ARG A 165 3.89 13.10 3.25
N VAL A 166 3.84 14.36 3.67
CA VAL A 166 2.79 14.85 4.57
C VAL A 166 1.46 14.83 3.82
N VAL A 167 0.49 14.14 4.37
CA VAL A 167 -0.90 14.26 3.89
C VAL A 167 -1.47 15.47 4.59
N MET A 168 -1.58 16.59 3.89
CA MET A 168 -2.24 17.75 4.45
C MET A 168 -3.71 17.39 4.71
N ALA A 169 -4.13 17.62 5.95
CA ALA A 169 -5.51 17.47 6.39
C ALA A 169 -6.42 18.55 5.75
#